data_b0d0d59f6478a94052d8ba51fe2dcc03
#
_entry.id   b0d0d59f6478a94052d8ba51fe2dcc03
#
_cell.length_a   1.000
_cell.length_b   1.000
_cell.length_c   1.000
_cell.angle_alpha   90.00
_cell.angle_beta   90.00
_cell.angle_gamma   90.00
#
_symmetry.space_group_name_H-M   'P 1'
#
loop_
_entity.id
_entity.type
_entity.pdbx_description
1 polymer ?
#
loop_
_entity_poly.entity_id
_entity_poly.type
_entity_poly.pdbx_seq_one_letter_code
_entity_poly.pdbx_strand_id
1 'polypeptide(L)'
;YLYCFMNSGQEITNFALGAKEDQGRVFNVLLDGDEIFDTEKIAEIEHGTRDAYIGRGEASDGYFITTTDMKQHASGVWNNHGINLVRSRDLIHWEGTTFDFNRGKSIFSDPDVTTGVYDTDEEYARINRVWAPQFIWDKDYNGGEGAYLVYYSILSTNEGDDHDRIFYSYADREFKTLTQPRVFFDPGISVIDADIVYNPYDSLYHMYYKREGASGTERGCLLYTSPSPRD
;
A
#
# COMPACT_ATOMS: atom_id res chain seq x y z
N TYR A 1 6.67 19.58 -8.92
CA TYR A 1 6.61 18.14 -8.69
C TYR A 1 6.88 17.86 -7.21
N LEU A 2 6.09 16.96 -6.61
CA LEU A 2 6.35 16.42 -5.28
C LEU A 2 6.86 14.98 -5.44
N TYR A 3 7.97 14.67 -4.79
CA TYR A 3 8.52 13.33 -4.72
C TYR A 3 8.44 12.84 -3.28
N CYS A 4 7.75 11.71 -3.08
CA CYS A 4 7.65 11.02 -1.82
C CYS A 4 8.62 9.84 -1.86
N PHE A 5 9.46 9.69 -0.82
CA PHE A 5 10.44 8.64 -0.77
C PHE A 5 10.77 8.24 0.67
N MET A 6 11.35 7.06 0.81
CA MET A 6 11.82 6.56 2.08
C MET A 6 13.33 6.80 2.22
N ASN A 7 13.75 7.32 3.38
CA ASN A 7 15.15 7.29 3.76
C ASN A 7 15.49 5.88 4.29
N SER A 8 16.30 5.14 3.52
CA SER A 8 16.60 3.73 3.82
C SER A 8 17.33 3.49 5.13
N GLY A 9 18.07 4.49 5.64
CA GLY A 9 18.80 4.36 6.91
C GLY A 9 17.92 4.51 8.14
N GLN A 10 16.82 5.24 8.02
CA GLN A 10 15.87 5.54 9.11
C GLN A 10 14.51 4.90 8.91
N GLU A 11 14.17 4.51 7.66
CA GLU A 11 12.89 3.93 7.27
C GLU A 11 11.70 4.85 7.60
N ILE A 12 11.90 6.14 7.34
CA ILE A 12 10.93 7.21 7.51
C ILE A 12 10.55 7.79 6.14
N THR A 13 9.36 8.37 6.07
CA THR A 13 8.86 9.01 4.85
C THR A 13 9.35 10.45 4.74
N ASN A 14 9.90 10.79 3.60
CA ASN A 14 10.42 12.12 3.27
C ASN A 14 9.77 12.70 2.02
N PHE A 15 9.86 14.01 1.87
CA PHE A 15 9.48 14.74 0.66
C PHE A 15 10.65 15.47 0.03
N ALA A 16 10.59 15.57 -1.30
CA ALA A 16 11.42 16.49 -2.05
C ALA A 16 10.57 17.23 -3.09
N LEU A 17 10.90 18.49 -3.33
CA LEU A 17 10.23 19.33 -4.32
C LEU A 17 11.12 19.58 -5.52
N GLY A 18 10.55 19.38 -6.70
CA GLY A 18 11.14 19.74 -7.98
C GLY A 18 10.38 20.88 -8.65
N ALA A 19 11.10 21.85 -9.21
CA ALA A 19 10.50 22.90 -9.99
C ALA A 19 9.92 22.34 -11.31
N LYS A 20 8.88 23.01 -11.83
CA LYS A 20 8.25 22.60 -13.10
C LYS A 20 9.22 22.77 -14.28
N GLU A 21 10.05 23.79 -14.22
CA GLU A 21 11.07 24.14 -15.21
C GLU A 21 12.14 23.04 -15.35
N ASP A 22 12.44 22.35 -14.26
CA ASP A 22 13.41 21.25 -14.23
C ASP A 22 12.84 19.92 -14.76
N GLN A 23 11.55 19.87 -15.08
CA GLN A 23 10.86 18.69 -15.62
C GLN A 23 11.08 17.41 -14.79
N GLY A 24 11.15 17.54 -13.46
CA GLY A 24 11.38 16.42 -12.55
C GLY A 24 12.80 15.85 -12.57
N ARG A 25 13.80 16.62 -13.00
CA ARG A 25 15.21 16.20 -13.03
C ARG A 25 15.98 16.61 -11.78
N VAL A 26 15.51 17.64 -11.08
CA VAL A 26 16.16 18.16 -9.87
C VAL A 26 15.11 18.24 -8.77
N PHE A 27 15.45 17.68 -7.63
CA PHE A 27 14.60 17.71 -6.43
C PHE A 27 15.41 18.23 -5.25
N ASN A 28 14.79 19.08 -4.46
CA ASN A 28 15.33 19.58 -3.20
C ASN A 28 14.60 18.90 -2.06
N VAL A 29 15.33 18.18 -1.22
CA VAL A 29 14.79 17.49 -0.05
C VAL A 29 14.26 18.52 0.94
N LEU A 30 13.06 18.31 1.46
CA LEU A 30 12.45 19.16 2.47
C LEU A 30 12.90 18.76 3.87
N LEU A 31 12.79 19.70 4.82
CA LEU A 31 13.06 19.49 6.24
C LEU A 31 14.47 18.90 6.51
N ASP A 32 15.45 19.20 5.65
CA ASP A 32 16.80 18.67 5.71
C ASP A 32 16.87 17.11 5.78
N GLY A 33 15.82 16.44 5.31
CA GLY A 33 15.68 14.98 5.31
C GLY A 33 15.04 14.40 6.57
N ASP A 34 14.50 15.25 7.43
CA ASP A 34 13.65 14.80 8.53
C ASP A 34 12.30 14.28 8.02
N GLU A 35 11.61 13.51 8.85
CA GLU A 35 10.30 12.94 8.55
C GLU A 35 9.23 14.01 8.33
N ILE A 36 8.30 13.73 7.43
CA ILE A 36 7.20 14.66 7.12
C ILE A 36 6.01 14.56 8.09
N PHE A 37 5.98 13.54 8.89
CA PHE A 37 5.03 13.30 9.97
C PHE A 37 5.69 12.44 11.06
N ASP A 38 5.14 12.44 12.24
CA ASP A 38 5.60 11.66 13.39
C ASP A 38 5.38 10.16 13.13
N THR A 39 6.43 9.49 12.65
CA THR A 39 6.40 8.06 12.29
C THR A 39 6.03 7.18 13.49
N GLU A 40 6.51 7.51 14.69
CA GLU A 40 6.22 6.75 15.91
C GLU A 40 4.73 6.76 16.29
N LYS A 41 3.99 7.81 15.88
CA LYS A 41 2.55 7.89 16.09
C LYS A 41 1.71 7.26 14.98
N ILE A 42 2.25 7.21 13.76
CA ILE A 42 1.53 6.73 12.60
C ILE A 42 1.74 5.23 12.41
N ALA A 43 2.96 4.75 12.58
CA ALA A 43 3.33 3.35 12.43
C ALA A 43 3.41 2.69 13.82
N GLU A 44 2.28 2.12 14.27
CA GLU A 44 2.12 1.69 15.67
C GLU A 44 2.74 0.30 15.98
N ILE A 45 3.18 -0.45 14.96
CA ILE A 45 3.66 -1.83 15.15
C ILE A 45 5.18 -1.88 15.20
N GLU A 46 5.84 -1.52 14.08
CA GLU A 46 7.30 -1.58 13.96
C GLU A 46 7.95 -0.19 13.90
N HIS A 47 7.13 0.86 13.88
CA HIS A 47 7.59 2.25 13.86
C HIS A 47 8.45 2.61 12.65
N GLY A 48 8.09 2.07 11.49
CA GLY A 48 8.70 2.38 10.20
C GLY A 48 7.67 2.68 9.12
N THR A 49 8.01 3.55 8.17
CA THR A 49 7.11 3.92 7.07
C THR A 49 7.80 3.68 5.73
N ARG A 50 7.91 2.39 5.38
CA ARG A 50 8.54 1.96 4.13
C ARG A 50 7.58 2.05 2.96
N ASP A 51 8.16 2.03 1.76
CA ASP A 51 7.46 1.92 0.47
C ASP A 51 6.36 2.98 0.31
N ALA A 52 6.63 4.20 0.77
CA ALA A 52 5.65 5.27 0.80
C ALA A 52 5.15 5.62 -0.61
N TYR A 53 3.84 5.49 -0.81
CA TYR A 53 3.14 5.94 -2.01
C TYR A 53 2.23 7.11 -1.68
N ILE A 54 2.32 8.21 -2.44
CA ILE A 54 1.48 9.39 -2.27
C ILE A 54 0.55 9.58 -3.45
N GLY A 55 -0.70 9.88 -3.17
CA GLY A 55 -1.71 10.24 -4.16
C GLY A 55 -2.60 11.38 -3.70
N ARG A 56 -3.19 12.08 -4.69
CA ARG A 56 -4.25 13.03 -4.42
C ARG A 56 -5.58 12.28 -4.35
N GLY A 57 -6.36 12.57 -3.32
CA GLY A 57 -7.71 12.04 -3.17
C GLY A 57 -8.70 12.58 -4.19
N GLU A 58 -9.83 11.92 -4.31
CA GLU A 58 -10.93 12.33 -5.16
C GLU A 58 -11.52 13.65 -4.67
N ALA A 59 -11.87 14.52 -5.61
CA ALA A 59 -12.47 15.82 -5.34
C ALA A 59 -11.71 16.64 -4.26
N SER A 60 -12.27 16.76 -3.06
CA SER A 60 -11.73 17.53 -1.92
C SER A 60 -11.22 16.66 -0.77
N ASP A 61 -11.04 15.35 -0.96
CA ASP A 61 -10.67 14.44 0.11
C ASP A 61 -9.27 14.72 0.70
N GLY A 62 -8.40 15.37 -0.10
CA GLY A 62 -7.07 15.78 0.33
C GLY A 62 -5.95 14.97 -0.32
N TYR A 63 -4.95 14.64 0.46
CA TYR A 63 -3.78 13.86 0.05
C TYR A 63 -3.65 12.64 0.94
N PHE A 64 -3.27 11.53 0.34
CA PHE A 64 -3.14 10.26 1.03
C PHE A 64 -1.76 9.67 0.81
N ILE A 65 -1.25 9.03 1.85
CA ILE A 65 -0.04 8.21 1.77
C ILE A 65 -0.37 6.83 2.31
N THR A 66 0.13 5.80 1.64
CA THR A 66 0.15 4.43 2.15
C THR A 66 1.59 4.01 2.40
N THR A 67 1.84 3.29 3.47
CA THR A 67 3.18 2.77 3.81
C THR A 67 3.11 1.37 4.39
N THR A 68 4.18 0.61 4.20
CA THR A 68 4.45 -0.62 4.95
C THR A 68 4.91 -0.25 6.36
N ASP A 69 4.22 -0.74 7.41
CA ASP A 69 4.71 -0.59 8.79
C ASP A 69 5.82 -1.61 9.03
N MET A 70 7.05 -1.23 8.74
CA MET A 70 8.21 -2.10 8.89
C MET A 70 9.49 -1.32 9.14
N LYS A 71 10.33 -1.83 10.06
CA LYS A 71 11.64 -1.28 10.39
C LYS A 71 12.73 -2.34 10.22
N GLN A 72 12.93 -2.78 8.98
CA GLN A 72 13.82 -3.88 8.61
C GLN A 72 15.30 -3.58 8.90
N HIS A 73 15.72 -2.32 8.68
CA HIS A 73 17.13 -1.95 8.87
C HIS A 73 17.59 -2.15 10.33
N ALA A 74 16.69 -1.92 11.28
CA ALA A 74 16.96 -2.13 12.70
C ALA A 74 16.82 -3.59 13.12
N SER A 75 15.83 -4.32 12.60
CA SER A 75 15.50 -5.69 12.99
C SER A 75 16.30 -6.76 12.24
N GLY A 76 16.70 -6.48 11.00
CA GLY A 76 17.28 -7.45 10.07
C GLY A 76 16.27 -8.46 9.53
N VAL A 77 14.98 -8.34 9.85
CA VAL A 77 13.92 -9.30 9.51
C VAL A 77 13.01 -8.71 8.44
N TRP A 78 12.60 -9.54 7.47
CA TRP A 78 11.74 -9.18 6.34
C TRP A 78 10.32 -9.71 6.53
N ASN A 79 9.79 -9.56 7.72
CA ASN A 79 8.39 -9.84 8.03
C ASN A 79 7.78 -8.62 8.72
N ASN A 80 6.54 -8.35 8.43
CA ASN A 80 5.70 -7.35 9.09
C ASN A 80 4.26 -7.70 8.78
N HIS A 81 3.33 -7.32 9.63
CA HIS A 81 1.92 -7.66 9.45
C HIS A 81 1.01 -6.43 9.43
N GLY A 82 1.58 -5.26 9.12
CA GLY A 82 0.81 -4.03 9.12
C GLY A 82 1.13 -3.07 7.99
N ILE A 83 0.13 -2.27 7.69
CA ILE A 83 0.21 -1.12 6.78
C ILE A 83 -0.38 0.12 7.43
N ASN A 84 0.05 1.28 6.99
CA ASN A 84 -0.47 2.56 7.44
C ASN A 84 -1.21 3.26 6.32
N LEU A 85 -2.39 3.77 6.62
CA LEU A 85 -3.16 4.69 5.80
C LEU A 85 -3.07 6.08 6.42
N VAL A 86 -2.50 7.03 5.69
CA VAL A 86 -2.18 8.37 6.20
C VAL A 86 -2.85 9.42 5.33
N ARG A 87 -3.42 10.45 5.95
CA ARG A 87 -4.17 11.51 5.29
C ARG A 87 -3.71 12.89 5.70
N SER A 88 -3.76 13.83 4.76
CA SER A 88 -3.59 15.25 4.99
C SER A 88 -4.51 16.07 4.09
N ARG A 89 -4.92 17.24 4.56
CA ARG A 89 -5.64 18.23 3.72
C ARG A 89 -4.72 19.32 3.17
N ASP A 90 -3.54 19.45 3.71
CA ASP A 90 -2.63 20.58 3.43
C ASP A 90 -1.17 20.17 3.18
N LEU A 91 -0.84 18.87 3.21
CA LEU A 91 0.52 18.30 3.12
C LEU A 91 1.44 18.66 4.31
N ILE A 92 0.90 19.21 5.38
CA ILE A 92 1.63 19.63 6.58
C ILE A 92 1.14 18.86 7.80
N HIS A 93 -0.18 18.79 7.98
CA HIS A 93 -0.79 18.08 9.11
C HIS A 93 -1.29 16.72 8.64
N TRP A 94 -0.77 15.67 9.26
CA TRP A 94 -1.04 14.29 8.88
C TRP A 94 -1.69 13.52 10.01
N GLU A 95 -2.68 12.73 9.67
CA GLU A 95 -3.35 11.76 10.54
C GLU A 95 -3.17 10.37 9.92
N GLY A 96 -2.89 9.36 10.73
CA GLY A 96 -2.70 8.00 10.25
C GLY A 96 -3.53 6.98 11.03
N THR A 97 -3.76 5.85 10.39
CA THR A 97 -4.37 4.64 10.98
C THR A 97 -3.52 3.45 10.58
N THR A 98 -3.05 2.71 11.58
CA THR A 98 -2.34 1.44 11.38
C THR A 98 -3.32 0.28 11.36
N PHE A 99 -3.18 -0.59 10.37
CA PHE A 99 -3.92 -1.85 10.28
C PHE A 99 -2.96 -3.00 10.55
N ASP A 100 -3.06 -3.55 11.75
CA ASP A 100 -2.33 -4.75 12.19
C ASP A 100 -3.14 -6.00 11.85
N PHE A 101 -2.82 -6.64 10.75
CA PHE A 101 -3.55 -7.80 10.25
C PHE A 101 -3.56 -8.98 11.24
N ASN A 102 -2.52 -9.13 12.06
CA ASN A 102 -2.46 -10.22 13.04
C ASN A 102 -3.46 -10.07 14.19
N ARG A 103 -4.15 -8.93 14.30
CA ARG A 103 -5.27 -8.73 15.23
C ARG A 103 -6.58 -9.37 14.76
N GLY A 104 -6.61 -9.97 13.58
CA GLY A 104 -7.76 -10.67 13.05
C GLY A 104 -8.82 -9.78 12.43
N LYS A 105 -9.99 -10.34 12.21
CA LYS A 105 -11.10 -9.72 11.45
C LYS A 105 -11.61 -8.42 12.06
N SER A 106 -11.50 -8.24 13.35
CA SER A 106 -12.09 -7.11 14.09
C SER A 106 -11.56 -5.73 13.73
N ILE A 107 -10.40 -5.66 13.05
CA ILE A 107 -9.82 -4.39 12.60
C ILE A 107 -10.48 -3.86 11.33
N PHE A 108 -11.20 -4.70 10.60
CA PHE A 108 -11.82 -4.37 9.31
C PHE A 108 -13.26 -3.88 9.50
N SER A 109 -13.75 -3.11 8.54
CA SER A 109 -15.10 -2.54 8.56
C SER A 109 -16.21 -3.55 8.23
N ASP A 110 -15.84 -4.72 7.73
CA ASP A 110 -16.75 -5.80 7.33
C ASP A 110 -16.39 -7.17 7.98
N PRO A 111 -16.23 -7.25 9.33
CA PRO A 111 -15.68 -8.43 10.02
C PRO A 111 -16.54 -9.69 9.87
N ASP A 112 -17.83 -9.54 9.57
CA ASP A 112 -18.76 -10.65 9.44
C ASP A 112 -18.81 -11.24 8.01
N VAL A 113 -18.11 -10.62 7.07
CA VAL A 113 -18.06 -11.09 5.68
C VAL A 113 -17.07 -12.26 5.57
N THR A 114 -17.44 -13.29 4.80
CA THR A 114 -16.58 -14.39 4.40
C THR A 114 -15.92 -14.02 3.07
N THR A 115 -14.62 -13.92 3.04
CA THR A 115 -13.85 -13.54 1.82
C THR A 115 -13.36 -14.75 1.05
N GLY A 116 -13.29 -15.91 1.69
CA GLY A 116 -12.74 -17.15 1.15
C GLY A 116 -11.22 -17.17 1.11
N VAL A 117 -10.57 -16.26 1.84
CA VAL A 117 -9.09 -16.18 1.92
C VAL A 117 -8.64 -16.32 3.37
N TYR A 118 -8.92 -15.32 4.20
CA TYR A 118 -8.66 -15.34 5.63
C TYR A 118 -10.00 -15.13 6.35
N ASP A 119 -10.62 -16.21 6.77
CA ASP A 119 -11.98 -16.18 7.34
C ASP A 119 -12.00 -16.35 8.86
N THR A 120 -10.84 -16.65 9.48
CA THR A 120 -10.66 -16.81 10.92
C THR A 120 -9.51 -15.95 11.45
N ASP A 121 -9.58 -15.58 12.73
CA ASP A 121 -8.51 -14.82 13.39
C ASP A 121 -7.20 -15.63 13.44
N GLU A 122 -7.27 -16.97 13.48
CA GLU A 122 -6.11 -17.85 13.43
C GLU A 122 -5.39 -17.78 12.07
N GLU A 123 -6.13 -17.62 10.97
CA GLU A 123 -5.54 -17.44 9.63
C GLU A 123 -4.87 -16.09 9.51
N TYR A 124 -5.51 -15.04 10.03
CA TYR A 124 -4.91 -13.70 10.11
C TYR A 124 -3.62 -13.69 10.95
N ALA A 125 -3.60 -14.38 12.10
CA ALA A 125 -2.42 -14.47 12.95
C ALA A 125 -1.22 -15.15 12.28
N ARG A 126 -1.41 -15.84 11.15
CA ARG A 126 -0.38 -16.48 10.34
C ARG A 126 0.11 -15.65 9.17
N ILE A 127 -0.40 -14.44 8.99
CA ILE A 127 0.13 -13.51 8.00
C ILE A 127 1.56 -13.17 8.39
N ASN A 128 2.49 -13.48 7.50
CA ASN A 128 3.92 -13.26 7.70
C ASN A 128 4.34 -11.84 7.29
N ARG A 129 3.76 -11.35 6.18
CA ARG A 129 4.10 -10.01 5.68
C ARG A 129 2.97 -9.41 4.84
N VAL A 130 2.85 -8.09 4.96
CA VAL A 130 1.96 -7.24 4.15
C VAL A 130 2.80 -6.07 3.62
N TRP A 131 3.04 -5.99 2.30
CA TRP A 131 4.02 -5.10 1.73
C TRP A 131 3.49 -4.17 0.66
N ALA A 132 4.14 -2.99 0.58
CA ALA A 132 4.04 -2.01 -0.49
C ALA A 132 2.59 -1.64 -0.85
N PRO A 133 1.79 -1.15 0.11
CA PRO A 133 0.42 -0.71 -0.17
C PRO A 133 0.43 0.51 -1.09
N GLN A 134 -0.44 0.48 -2.09
CA GLN A 134 -0.77 1.63 -2.91
C GLN A 134 -2.28 1.75 -3.04
N PHE A 135 -2.80 2.80 -3.67
CA PHE A 135 -4.23 2.99 -3.84
C PHE A 135 -4.59 3.67 -5.16
N ILE A 136 -5.82 3.41 -5.61
CA ILE A 136 -6.45 4.11 -6.71
C ILE A 136 -7.93 4.35 -6.38
N TRP A 137 -8.53 5.42 -6.92
CA TRP A 137 -9.96 5.65 -6.77
C TRP A 137 -10.76 4.73 -7.70
N ASP A 138 -11.65 3.92 -7.12
CA ASP A 138 -12.65 3.15 -7.84
C ASP A 138 -14.01 3.86 -7.78
N LYS A 139 -14.36 4.56 -8.84
CA LYS A 139 -15.60 5.35 -8.95
C LYS A 139 -16.87 4.49 -9.00
N ASP A 140 -16.75 3.21 -9.36
CA ASP A 140 -17.88 2.31 -9.57
C ASP A 140 -18.17 1.42 -8.34
N TYR A 141 -17.38 1.56 -7.28
CA TYR A 141 -17.61 0.83 -6.02
C TYR A 141 -18.98 1.17 -5.45
N ASN A 142 -19.67 0.13 -4.92
CA ASN A 142 -20.98 0.24 -4.25
C ASN A 142 -22.01 1.02 -5.06
N GLY A 143 -22.12 0.73 -6.36
CA GLY A 143 -23.13 1.34 -7.24
C GLY A 143 -22.86 2.78 -7.63
N GLY A 144 -21.59 3.23 -7.53
CA GLY A 144 -21.15 4.55 -7.94
C GLY A 144 -20.89 5.52 -6.78
N GLU A 145 -20.95 5.07 -5.55
CA GLU A 145 -20.53 5.86 -4.38
C GLU A 145 -19.02 6.11 -4.38
N GLY A 146 -18.27 5.15 -4.92
CA GLY A 146 -16.82 5.16 -4.99
C GLY A 146 -16.13 4.91 -3.65
N ALA A 147 -14.92 4.36 -3.72
CA ALA A 147 -14.02 4.17 -2.59
C ALA A 147 -12.56 4.09 -3.08
N TYR A 148 -11.61 4.15 -2.15
CA TYR A 148 -10.21 3.91 -2.48
C TYR A 148 -9.93 2.42 -2.45
N LEU A 149 -9.64 1.84 -3.61
CA LEU A 149 -9.11 0.49 -3.73
C LEU A 149 -7.65 0.54 -3.31
N VAL A 150 -7.35 0.00 -2.13
CA VAL A 150 -5.99 -0.14 -1.58
C VAL A 150 -5.51 -1.54 -1.90
N TYR A 151 -4.37 -1.67 -2.56
CA TYR A 151 -3.80 -2.96 -2.94
C TYR A 151 -2.38 -3.11 -2.41
N TYR A 152 -2.02 -4.34 -2.07
CA TYR A 152 -0.77 -4.69 -1.40
C TYR A 152 -0.47 -6.17 -1.58
N SER A 153 0.77 -6.58 -1.33
CA SER A 153 1.13 -8.00 -1.34
C SER A 153 1.00 -8.62 0.04
N ILE A 154 0.51 -9.86 0.11
CA ILE A 154 0.53 -10.67 1.33
C ILE A 154 1.22 -12.01 1.06
N LEU A 155 2.00 -12.45 2.03
CA LEU A 155 2.42 -13.83 2.24
C LEU A 155 1.99 -14.27 3.63
N SER A 156 1.44 -15.48 3.75
CA SER A 156 1.13 -16.09 5.04
C SER A 156 1.82 -17.46 5.20
N THR A 157 1.71 -18.02 6.38
CA THR A 157 2.11 -19.41 6.65
C THR A 157 0.92 -20.37 6.71
N ASN A 158 -0.23 -19.94 6.20
CA ASN A 158 -1.40 -20.81 6.05
C ASN A 158 -1.12 -21.88 4.98
N GLU A 159 -1.81 -23.02 5.10
CA GLU A 159 -1.69 -24.09 4.13
C GLU A 159 -2.13 -23.61 2.75
N GLY A 160 -1.27 -23.79 1.74
CA GLY A 160 -1.51 -23.34 0.37
C GLY A 160 -1.02 -21.91 0.07
N ASP A 161 -0.59 -21.14 1.07
CA ASP A 161 0.00 -19.81 0.88
C ASP A 161 1.53 -19.89 0.78
N ASP A 162 2.04 -20.37 -0.34
CA ASP A 162 3.48 -20.61 -0.56
C ASP A 162 4.18 -19.51 -1.36
N HIS A 163 3.44 -18.46 -1.76
CA HIS A 163 3.96 -17.34 -2.53
C HIS A 163 3.21 -16.02 -2.24
N ASP A 164 3.86 -14.88 -2.50
CA ASP A 164 3.21 -13.58 -2.38
C ASP A 164 2.17 -13.40 -3.49
N ARG A 165 1.00 -12.92 -3.12
CA ARG A 165 -0.10 -12.56 -4.01
C ARG A 165 -0.46 -11.09 -3.82
N ILE A 166 -1.05 -10.47 -4.82
CA ILE A 166 -1.61 -9.12 -4.66
C ILE A 166 -3.04 -9.24 -4.14
N PHE A 167 -3.31 -8.55 -3.05
CA PHE A 167 -4.62 -8.41 -2.42
C PHE A 167 -5.13 -7.00 -2.56
N TYR A 168 -6.42 -6.82 -2.33
CA TYR A 168 -7.03 -5.50 -2.22
C TYR A 168 -8.03 -5.44 -1.08
N SER A 169 -8.23 -4.24 -0.61
CA SER A 169 -9.27 -3.83 0.33
C SER A 169 -9.82 -2.48 -0.10
N TYR A 170 -11.00 -2.11 0.37
CA TYR A 170 -11.52 -0.76 0.16
C TYR A 170 -11.37 0.08 1.42
N ALA A 171 -10.80 1.27 1.27
CA ALA A 171 -10.75 2.28 2.30
C ALA A 171 -11.83 3.34 2.07
N ASP A 172 -12.36 3.89 3.16
CA ASP A 172 -13.29 5.01 3.11
C ASP A 172 -12.61 6.31 2.67
N ARG A 173 -13.41 7.36 2.42
CA ARG A 173 -12.90 8.68 1.99
C ARG A 173 -12.06 9.40 3.04
N GLU A 174 -12.10 8.95 4.29
CA GLU A 174 -11.29 9.49 5.38
C GLU A 174 -10.00 8.68 5.63
N PHE A 175 -9.80 7.56 4.92
CA PHE A 175 -8.67 6.65 5.11
C PHE A 175 -8.58 6.11 6.55
N LYS A 176 -9.74 5.90 7.19
CA LYS A 176 -9.83 5.43 8.58
C LYS A 176 -10.33 4.01 8.73
N THR A 177 -10.97 3.49 7.69
CA THR A 177 -11.49 2.12 7.67
C THR A 177 -10.96 1.36 6.47
N LEU A 178 -10.88 0.05 6.60
CA LEU A 178 -10.43 -0.86 5.57
C LEU A 178 -11.32 -2.09 5.58
N THR A 179 -11.77 -2.57 4.42
CA THR A 179 -12.45 -3.86 4.33
C THR A 179 -11.47 -5.01 4.45
N GLN A 180 -11.97 -6.22 4.74
CA GLN A 180 -11.13 -7.43 4.73
C GLN A 180 -10.45 -7.61 3.37
N PRO A 181 -9.22 -8.19 3.35
CA PRO A 181 -8.48 -8.45 2.12
C PRO A 181 -9.18 -9.49 1.25
N ARG A 182 -9.10 -9.26 -0.07
CA ARG A 182 -9.52 -10.19 -1.11
C ARG A 182 -8.39 -10.38 -2.10
N VAL A 183 -8.26 -11.55 -2.67
CA VAL A 183 -7.26 -11.77 -3.72
C VAL A 183 -7.60 -10.88 -4.92
N PHE A 184 -6.62 -10.11 -5.35
CA PHE A 184 -6.70 -9.27 -6.55
C PHE A 184 -6.04 -9.96 -7.73
N PHE A 185 -4.81 -10.45 -7.53
CA PHE A 185 -4.05 -11.07 -8.60
C PHE A 185 -3.14 -12.19 -8.05
N ASP A 186 -3.29 -13.38 -8.62
CA ASP A 186 -2.52 -14.57 -8.28
C ASP A 186 -2.10 -15.30 -9.58
N PRO A 187 -0.89 -15.07 -10.08
CA PRO A 187 -0.38 -15.77 -11.25
C PRO A 187 0.26 -17.14 -10.93
N GLY A 188 0.15 -17.63 -9.68
CA GLY A 188 0.79 -18.88 -9.22
C GLY A 188 2.30 -18.75 -8.99
N ILE A 189 2.80 -17.54 -8.87
CA ILE A 189 4.21 -17.22 -8.56
C ILE A 189 4.25 -16.00 -7.64
N SER A 190 5.33 -15.86 -6.85
CA SER A 190 5.48 -14.72 -5.94
C SER A 190 5.52 -13.39 -6.70
N VAL A 191 4.59 -12.48 -6.38
CA VAL A 191 4.46 -11.15 -6.97
C VAL A 191 4.25 -10.09 -5.90
N ILE A 192 4.97 -8.97 -6.03
CA ILE A 192 4.97 -7.85 -5.08
C ILE A 192 5.03 -6.51 -5.82
N ASP A 193 4.98 -5.40 -5.09
CA ASP A 193 5.23 -4.04 -5.59
C ASP A 193 4.33 -3.68 -6.78
N ALA A 194 3.03 -3.94 -6.67
CA ALA A 194 2.09 -3.57 -7.71
C ALA A 194 1.90 -2.04 -7.75
N ASP A 195 1.83 -1.49 -8.97
CA ASP A 195 1.49 -0.09 -9.25
C ASP A 195 0.44 -0.04 -10.36
N ILE A 196 -0.74 0.53 -10.07
CA ILE A 196 -1.87 0.60 -11.00
C ILE A 196 -2.06 2.04 -11.45
N VAL A 197 -1.98 2.26 -12.77
CA VAL A 197 -2.18 3.57 -13.39
C VAL A 197 -3.20 3.48 -14.51
N TYR A 198 -4.08 4.48 -14.60
CA TYR A 198 -4.97 4.63 -15.75
C TYR A 198 -4.21 5.29 -16.89
N ASN A 199 -4.22 4.65 -18.06
CA ASN A 199 -3.61 5.18 -19.27
C ASN A 199 -4.71 5.80 -20.17
N PRO A 200 -4.76 7.13 -20.32
CA PRO A 200 -5.78 7.80 -21.12
C PRO A 200 -5.66 7.57 -22.63
N TYR A 201 -4.52 7.06 -23.11
CA TYR A 201 -4.28 6.83 -24.55
C TYR A 201 -4.97 5.56 -25.06
N ASP A 202 -5.07 4.54 -24.22
CA ASP A 202 -5.75 3.27 -24.57
C ASP A 202 -7.01 3.03 -23.74
N SER A 203 -7.28 3.89 -22.75
CA SER A 203 -8.41 3.80 -21.82
C SER A 203 -8.39 2.52 -20.98
N LEU A 204 -7.20 2.03 -20.66
CA LEU A 204 -7.00 0.85 -19.82
C LEU A 204 -6.29 1.22 -18.50
N TYR A 205 -6.49 0.40 -17.50
CA TYR A 205 -5.65 0.37 -16.31
C TYR A 205 -4.45 -0.54 -16.59
N HIS A 206 -3.26 -0.05 -16.28
CA HIS A 206 -2.02 -0.77 -16.40
C HIS A 206 -1.51 -1.06 -15.00
N MET A 207 -1.36 -2.35 -14.66
CA MET A 207 -0.73 -2.79 -13.43
C MET A 207 0.68 -3.26 -13.73
N TYR A 208 1.65 -2.53 -13.21
CA TYR A 208 3.04 -2.96 -13.17
C TYR A 208 3.27 -3.69 -11.86
N TYR A 209 3.95 -4.82 -11.89
CA TYR A 209 4.25 -5.58 -10.70
C TYR A 209 5.60 -6.28 -10.83
N LYS A 210 6.22 -6.57 -9.71
CA LYS A 210 7.51 -7.23 -9.64
C LYS A 210 7.31 -8.72 -9.34
N ARG A 211 7.94 -9.57 -10.13
CA ARG A 211 8.11 -10.97 -9.80
C ARG A 211 9.22 -11.09 -8.74
N GLU A 212 8.92 -11.74 -7.62
CA GLU A 212 9.86 -12.01 -6.54
C GLU A 212 10.21 -13.50 -6.55
N GLY A 213 11.36 -13.86 -7.13
CA GLY A 213 11.80 -15.25 -7.22
C GLY A 213 12.52 -15.73 -5.95
N ALA A 214 12.24 -16.95 -5.49
CA ALA A 214 12.90 -17.58 -4.34
C ALA A 214 14.43 -17.72 -4.51
N SER A 215 14.94 -17.76 -5.74
CA SER A 215 16.36 -17.95 -6.05
C SER A 215 17.06 -16.71 -6.61
N GLY A 216 16.38 -15.58 -6.71
CA GLY A 216 16.94 -14.33 -7.27
C GLY A 216 17.25 -14.37 -8.78
N THR A 217 16.96 -15.44 -9.47
CA THR A 217 17.33 -15.63 -10.90
C THR A 217 16.28 -15.17 -11.89
N GLU A 218 15.06 -14.87 -11.44
CA GLU A 218 13.94 -14.51 -12.33
C GLU A 218 13.15 -13.31 -11.82
N ARG A 219 13.82 -12.34 -11.21
CA ARG A 219 13.20 -11.07 -10.83
C ARG A 219 12.98 -10.21 -12.07
N GLY A 220 11.79 -9.59 -12.17
CA GLY A 220 11.46 -8.72 -13.29
C GLY A 220 10.20 -7.92 -13.04
N CYS A 221 10.06 -6.80 -13.75
CA CYS A 221 8.84 -6.03 -13.80
C CYS A 221 7.97 -6.59 -14.93
N LEU A 222 6.71 -6.84 -14.63
CA LEU A 222 5.70 -7.36 -15.55
C LEU A 222 4.55 -6.37 -15.67
N LEU A 223 3.80 -6.45 -16.77
CA LEU A 223 2.65 -5.60 -17.06
C LEU A 223 1.41 -6.45 -17.29
N TYR A 224 0.33 -6.06 -16.65
CA TYR A 224 -1.03 -6.54 -16.88
C TYR A 224 -1.93 -5.36 -17.23
N THR A 225 -2.93 -5.52 -18.08
CA THR A 225 -3.86 -4.46 -18.47
C THR A 225 -5.29 -4.92 -18.37
N SER A 226 -6.18 -4.02 -17.90
CA SER A 226 -7.61 -4.26 -17.77
C SER A 226 -8.43 -2.99 -18.05
N PRO A 227 -9.69 -3.10 -18.50
CA PRO A 227 -10.59 -1.97 -18.61
C PRO A 227 -11.12 -1.46 -17.26
N SER A 228 -10.92 -2.20 -16.18
CA SER A 228 -11.39 -1.88 -14.83
C SER A 228 -10.22 -1.96 -13.83
N PRO A 229 -10.19 -1.12 -12.79
CA PRO A 229 -9.17 -1.25 -11.75
C PRO A 229 -9.39 -2.46 -10.85
N ARG A 230 -10.50 -3.20 -11.03
CA ARG A 230 -10.90 -4.35 -10.22
C ARG A 230 -10.69 -5.71 -10.90
N ASP A 231 -10.32 -5.73 -12.18
CA ASP A 231 -10.24 -6.94 -13.00
C ASP A 231 -8.80 -7.30 -13.33
#